data_c0dfff71412ec390d62d16ebd74b9f8f
#
_entry.id   c0dfff71412ec390d62d16ebd74b9f8f
#
_cell.length_a   1.000
_cell.length_b   1.000
_cell.length_c   1.000
_cell.angle_alpha   90.00
_cell.angle_beta   90.00
_cell.angle_gamma   90.00
#
_symmetry.space_group_name_H-M   'P 1'
#
loop_
_entity.id
_entity.type
_entity.pdbx_description
1 polymer ?
#
loop_
_entity_poly.entity_id
_entity_poly.type
_entity_poly.pdbx_seq_one_letter_code
_entity_poly.pdbx_strand_id
1 'polypeptide(L)'
;DKALKISKDLRNAYEQDEETHYLIDMSKRLEGLPRHASMHAAGVVIGKTAIDEYVPLATGADNAAVTQFTMTTIEELGLLKMDFLGLRTLTVIQDAEKMVRRKVPDFDITKIDPTDKEVYEMIGNGHTEGVFQLESSGMKSFMKELKPQNMEDIIAGISLYRPGPMDFIPRYIEGKNHQESIHYECEQMEEILEPTYGCIVYQEQVMQIVMKLAGYTLGRSDLVRRAMSKKKGDVMIKERQNFVYGNEEEGIPGCINNGIDEKTANQIWDEMLDFAKYAFNKSHAAAYAVVAYRTAYLRCHYPVEFMAALLT
;
A
#
# COMPACT_ATOMS: atom_id res chain seq x y z
N ASP A 1 -29.28 -2.21 -7.64
CA ASP A 1 -29.79 -3.59 -7.80
C ASP A 1 -29.05 -4.60 -6.94
N LYS A 2 -27.72 -4.61 -6.90
CA LYS A 2 -26.94 -5.57 -6.10
C LYS A 2 -27.19 -5.41 -4.61
N ALA A 3 -27.25 -4.18 -4.08
CA ALA A 3 -27.52 -3.90 -2.68
C ALA A 3 -28.88 -4.44 -2.23
N LEU A 4 -29.93 -4.28 -3.03
CA LEU A 4 -31.26 -4.84 -2.76
C LEU A 4 -31.31 -6.37 -2.74
N LYS A 5 -30.40 -7.05 -3.44
CA LYS A 5 -30.28 -8.52 -3.40
C LYS A 5 -29.59 -9.00 -2.14
N ILE A 6 -28.60 -8.23 -1.64
CA ILE A 6 -27.75 -8.62 -0.52
C ILE A 6 -28.39 -8.22 0.83
N SER A 7 -28.87 -6.98 0.97
CA SER A 7 -29.43 -6.46 2.22
C SER A 7 -30.93 -6.71 2.29
N LYS A 8 -31.36 -7.55 3.25
CA LYS A 8 -32.77 -7.82 3.53
C LYS A 8 -33.48 -6.57 4.08
N ASP A 9 -32.78 -5.82 4.94
CA ASP A 9 -33.36 -4.62 5.57
C ASP A 9 -33.61 -3.51 4.55
N LEU A 10 -32.65 -3.30 3.62
CA LEU A 10 -32.83 -2.33 2.53
C LEU A 10 -33.97 -2.75 1.59
N ARG A 11 -34.13 -4.05 1.33
CA ARG A 11 -35.23 -4.56 0.52
C ARG A 11 -36.59 -4.34 1.19
N ASN A 12 -36.68 -4.65 2.47
CA ASN A 12 -37.92 -4.43 3.24
C ASN A 12 -38.29 -2.94 3.26
N ALA A 13 -37.32 -2.05 3.51
CA ALA A 13 -37.55 -0.61 3.46
C ALA A 13 -38.00 -0.17 2.07
N TYR A 14 -37.38 -0.66 1.02
CA TYR A 14 -37.75 -0.38 -0.38
C TYR A 14 -39.18 -0.83 -0.73
N GLU A 15 -39.64 -1.95 -0.16
CA GLU A 15 -40.98 -2.51 -0.42
C GLU A 15 -42.07 -1.87 0.45
N GLN A 16 -41.75 -1.33 1.62
CA GLN A 16 -42.70 -0.88 2.62
C GLN A 16 -42.83 0.63 2.77
N ASP A 17 -41.84 1.42 2.28
CA ASP A 17 -41.77 2.84 2.42
C ASP A 17 -41.67 3.53 1.04
N GLU A 18 -42.68 4.36 0.71
CA GLU A 18 -42.74 5.06 -0.58
C GLU A 18 -41.58 6.03 -0.82
N GLU A 19 -41.09 6.70 0.22
CA GLU A 19 -39.94 7.63 0.10
C GLU A 19 -38.66 6.86 -0.20
N THR A 20 -38.42 5.76 0.50
CA THR A 20 -37.29 4.87 0.25
C THR A 20 -37.38 4.25 -1.14
N HIS A 21 -38.54 3.82 -1.58
CA HIS A 21 -38.79 3.30 -2.92
C HIS A 21 -38.39 4.34 -3.99
N TYR A 22 -38.94 5.54 -3.90
CA TYR A 22 -38.63 6.64 -4.80
C TYR A 22 -37.13 6.99 -4.81
N LEU A 23 -36.52 7.11 -3.61
CA LEU A 23 -35.10 7.40 -3.47
C LEU A 23 -34.21 6.35 -4.14
N ILE A 24 -34.49 5.08 -3.95
CA ILE A 24 -33.72 3.99 -4.53
C ILE A 24 -33.91 3.94 -6.04
N ASP A 25 -35.11 4.15 -6.55
CA ASP A 25 -35.34 4.16 -8.01
C ASP A 25 -34.66 5.36 -8.67
N MET A 26 -34.66 6.53 -8.05
CA MET A 26 -33.88 7.66 -8.53
C MET A 26 -32.38 7.38 -8.48
N SER A 27 -31.91 6.75 -7.42
CA SER A 27 -30.51 6.34 -7.26
C SER A 27 -30.07 5.35 -8.36
N LYS A 28 -30.91 4.37 -8.70
CA LYS A 28 -30.63 3.43 -9.80
C LYS A 28 -30.50 4.13 -11.15
N ARG A 29 -31.28 5.21 -11.37
CA ARG A 29 -31.21 5.99 -12.62
C ARG A 29 -29.96 6.85 -12.71
N LEU A 30 -29.39 7.24 -11.56
CA LEU A 30 -28.17 8.05 -11.46
C LEU A 30 -26.91 7.20 -11.32
N GLU A 31 -27.04 5.92 -10.90
CA GLU A 31 -25.92 5.02 -10.70
C GLU A 31 -25.11 4.84 -12.00
N GLY A 32 -23.81 5.08 -11.90
CA GLY A 32 -22.88 4.96 -13.04
C GLY A 32 -22.79 6.19 -13.95
N LEU A 33 -23.59 7.24 -13.73
CA LEU A 33 -23.45 8.48 -14.48
C LEU A 33 -22.27 9.31 -13.97
N PRO A 34 -21.47 9.91 -14.85
CA PRO A 34 -20.43 10.85 -14.44
C PRO A 34 -21.05 12.03 -13.69
N ARG A 35 -20.48 12.40 -12.54
CA ARG A 35 -20.96 13.52 -11.73
C ARG A 35 -20.26 14.83 -12.08
N HIS A 36 -18.96 14.80 -12.19
CA HIS A 36 -18.12 15.96 -12.54
C HIS A 36 -16.78 15.49 -13.10
N ALA A 37 -16.11 16.35 -13.84
CA ALA A 37 -14.72 16.17 -14.21
C ALA A 37 -13.82 16.80 -13.13
N SER A 38 -12.73 16.13 -12.79
CA SER A 38 -11.70 16.66 -11.91
C SER A 38 -10.34 16.55 -12.60
N MET A 39 -9.45 17.48 -12.27
CA MET A 39 -8.07 17.46 -12.76
C MET A 39 -7.19 16.64 -11.82
N HIS A 40 -6.28 15.83 -12.38
CA HIS A 40 -5.26 15.14 -11.59
C HIS A 40 -4.27 16.15 -11.00
N ALA A 41 -3.94 15.99 -9.70
CA ALA A 41 -3.12 16.98 -8.98
C ALA A 41 -1.70 17.14 -9.53
N ALA A 42 -1.13 16.10 -10.12
CA ALA A 42 0.28 16.07 -10.53
C ALA A 42 0.55 15.26 -11.83
N GLY A 43 -0.49 14.74 -12.47
CA GLY A 43 -0.36 13.96 -13.71
C GLY A 43 -0.27 14.86 -14.94
N VAL A 44 0.76 14.66 -15.73
CA VAL A 44 0.99 15.34 -17.01
C VAL A 44 0.97 14.33 -18.15
N VAL A 45 0.17 14.59 -19.16
CA VAL A 45 0.10 13.76 -20.37
C VAL A 45 1.15 14.21 -21.35
N ILE A 46 1.93 13.27 -21.87
CA ILE A 46 3.01 13.52 -22.83
C ILE A 46 2.67 12.80 -24.13
N GLY A 47 2.67 13.55 -25.23
CA GLY A 47 2.55 13.04 -26.60
C GLY A 47 3.82 13.31 -27.41
N LYS A 48 3.93 12.68 -28.58
CA LYS A 48 5.01 12.97 -29.55
C LYS A 48 4.79 14.30 -30.27
N THR A 49 3.52 14.68 -30.45
CA THR A 49 3.06 15.94 -31.04
C THR A 49 2.10 16.65 -30.07
N ALA A 50 1.49 17.72 -30.47
CA ALA A 50 0.54 18.46 -29.64
C ALA A 50 -0.62 17.54 -29.20
N ILE A 51 -1.05 17.66 -27.94
CA ILE A 51 -2.04 16.74 -27.34
C ILE A 51 -3.42 16.84 -27.98
N ASP A 52 -3.77 18.01 -28.51
CA ASP A 52 -5.02 18.26 -29.26
C ASP A 52 -5.12 17.50 -30.60
N GLU A 53 -4.00 16.99 -31.10
CA GLU A 53 -4.01 16.08 -32.26
C GLU A 53 -4.46 14.66 -31.89
N TYR A 54 -4.44 14.30 -30.60
CA TYR A 54 -4.83 12.96 -30.11
C TYR A 54 -6.17 12.97 -29.42
N VAL A 55 -6.44 13.99 -28.60
CA VAL A 55 -7.63 14.06 -27.74
C VAL A 55 -8.14 15.49 -27.63
N PRO A 56 -9.48 15.68 -27.51
CA PRO A 56 -10.04 16.99 -27.27
C PRO A 56 -9.59 17.53 -25.90
N LEU A 57 -9.34 18.82 -25.84
CA LEU A 57 -8.93 19.53 -24.64
C LEU A 57 -10.09 20.35 -24.05
N ALA A 58 -10.02 20.57 -22.74
CA ALA A 58 -10.87 21.46 -21.99
C ALA A 58 -10.02 22.39 -21.13
N THR A 59 -10.62 23.46 -20.62
CA THR A 59 -10.00 24.33 -19.63
C THR A 59 -10.32 23.79 -18.24
N GLY A 60 -9.28 23.43 -17.49
CA GLY A 60 -9.36 23.00 -16.11
C GLY A 60 -9.27 24.17 -15.13
N ALA A 61 -9.02 23.88 -13.85
CA ALA A 61 -8.73 24.89 -12.86
C ALA A 61 -7.48 25.69 -13.25
N ASP A 62 -7.41 26.94 -12.84
CA ASP A 62 -6.29 27.87 -13.10
C ASP A 62 -5.97 28.04 -14.60
N ASN A 63 -6.98 27.89 -15.48
CA ASN A 63 -6.85 27.95 -16.94
C ASN A 63 -5.87 26.91 -17.52
N ALA A 64 -5.57 25.82 -16.79
CA ALA A 64 -4.74 24.75 -17.30
C ALA A 64 -5.46 23.96 -18.41
N ALA A 65 -4.73 23.60 -19.46
CA ALA A 65 -5.25 22.68 -20.48
C ALA A 65 -5.33 21.26 -19.91
N VAL A 66 -6.49 20.63 -20.02
CA VAL A 66 -6.72 19.26 -19.56
C VAL A 66 -7.35 18.42 -20.66
N THR A 67 -7.06 17.13 -20.69
CA THR A 67 -7.70 16.20 -21.61
C THR A 67 -9.16 15.96 -21.20
N GLN A 68 -10.06 15.84 -22.16
CA GLN A 68 -11.46 15.47 -21.89
C GLN A 68 -11.63 13.97 -21.67
N PHE A 69 -10.66 13.15 -22.08
CA PHE A 69 -10.70 11.70 -21.91
C PHE A 69 -10.12 11.27 -20.57
N THR A 70 -10.61 10.15 -20.06
CA THR A 70 -10.14 9.56 -18.81
C THR A 70 -8.75 8.95 -18.95
N MET A 71 -8.07 8.71 -17.84
CA MET A 71 -6.73 8.12 -17.80
C MET A 71 -6.65 6.80 -18.58
N THR A 72 -7.63 5.90 -18.43
CA THR A 72 -7.69 4.61 -19.14
C THR A 72 -7.71 4.78 -20.64
N THR A 73 -8.56 5.69 -21.12
CA THR A 73 -8.68 5.98 -22.56
C THR A 73 -7.40 6.62 -23.13
N ILE A 74 -6.73 7.47 -22.35
CA ILE A 74 -5.45 8.08 -22.73
C ILE A 74 -4.37 7.02 -22.89
N GLU A 75 -4.30 6.05 -21.97
CA GLU A 75 -3.38 4.93 -22.05
C GLU A 75 -3.66 4.02 -23.26
N GLU A 76 -4.93 3.74 -23.54
CA GLU A 76 -5.35 2.96 -24.72
C GLU A 76 -4.97 3.66 -26.05
N LEU A 77 -4.93 4.99 -26.08
CA LEU A 77 -4.46 5.78 -27.21
C LEU A 77 -2.94 5.83 -27.31
N GLY A 78 -2.21 5.21 -26.38
CA GLY A 78 -0.76 5.15 -26.39
C GLY A 78 -0.06 6.43 -25.92
N LEU A 79 -0.78 7.33 -25.24
CA LEU A 79 -0.20 8.49 -24.60
C LEU A 79 0.39 8.13 -23.24
N LEU A 80 1.50 8.78 -22.88
CA LEU A 80 2.16 8.57 -21.60
C LEU A 80 1.66 9.59 -20.57
N LYS A 81 1.19 9.10 -19.43
CA LYS A 81 0.91 9.93 -18.25
C LYS A 81 2.09 9.81 -17.29
N MET A 82 2.71 10.94 -16.95
CA MET A 82 3.73 11.03 -15.90
C MET A 82 3.19 11.79 -14.69
N ASP A 83 3.42 11.23 -13.51
CA ASP A 83 3.01 11.83 -12.24
C ASP A 83 4.21 12.52 -11.58
N PHE A 84 4.14 13.85 -11.43
CA PHE A 84 5.16 14.65 -10.78
C PHE A 84 4.73 14.96 -9.33
N LEU A 85 4.73 13.93 -8.50
CA LEU A 85 4.35 14.03 -7.09
C LEU A 85 5.56 14.46 -6.25
N GLY A 86 5.44 15.60 -5.57
CA GLY A 86 6.40 16.07 -4.59
C GLY A 86 5.91 15.86 -3.16
N LEU A 87 6.86 15.89 -2.21
CA LEU A 87 6.55 15.85 -0.78
C LEU A 87 6.99 17.18 -0.14
N ARG A 88 6.04 17.96 0.36
CA ARG A 88 6.35 19.20 1.12
C ARG A 88 7.21 18.92 2.35
N THR A 89 7.09 17.74 2.94
CA THR A 89 7.91 17.29 4.06
C THR A 89 9.42 17.34 3.76
N LEU A 90 9.83 17.11 2.51
CA LEU A 90 11.24 17.23 2.13
C LEU A 90 11.75 18.66 2.23
N THR A 91 10.92 19.66 1.94
CA THR A 91 11.24 21.07 2.17
C THR A 91 11.36 21.36 3.67
N VAL A 92 10.43 20.86 4.49
CA VAL A 92 10.52 21.00 5.96
C VAL A 92 11.82 20.41 6.50
N ILE A 93 12.20 19.20 6.05
CA ILE A 93 13.47 18.56 6.44
C ILE A 93 14.65 19.44 6.02
N GLN A 94 14.67 19.95 4.79
CA GLN A 94 15.75 20.81 4.28
C GLN A 94 15.88 22.11 5.08
N ASP A 95 14.76 22.75 5.41
CA ASP A 95 14.77 24.00 6.14
C ASP A 95 15.14 23.79 7.62
N ALA A 96 14.67 22.71 8.24
CA ALA A 96 15.11 22.32 9.57
C ALA A 96 16.63 22.04 9.59
N GLU A 97 17.15 21.30 8.60
CA GLU A 97 18.58 21.03 8.45
C GLU A 97 19.41 22.32 8.34
N LYS A 98 18.96 23.29 7.51
CA LYS A 98 19.62 24.61 7.40
C LYS A 98 19.68 25.35 8.75
N MET A 99 18.60 25.24 9.54
CA MET A 99 18.56 25.85 10.88
C MET A 99 19.50 25.13 11.84
N VAL A 100 19.54 23.80 11.83
CA VAL A 100 20.46 22.99 12.67
C VAL A 100 21.92 23.32 12.32
N ARG A 101 22.27 23.45 11.05
CA ARG A 101 23.63 23.78 10.59
C ARG A 101 24.16 25.13 11.11
N ARG A 102 23.31 26.03 11.54
CA ARG A 102 23.73 27.27 12.21
C ARG A 102 24.41 27.00 13.56
N LYS A 103 24.06 25.86 14.20
CA LYS A 103 24.64 25.44 15.49
C LYS A 103 25.62 24.28 15.34
N VAL A 104 25.37 23.38 14.39
CA VAL A 104 26.16 22.19 14.08
C VAL A 104 26.50 22.23 12.59
N PRO A 105 27.59 22.91 12.17
CA PRO A 105 27.89 23.16 10.75
C PRO A 105 27.98 21.92 9.87
N ASP A 106 28.47 20.80 10.41
CA ASP A 106 28.69 19.55 9.70
C ASP A 106 27.47 18.61 9.74
N PHE A 107 26.33 19.07 10.26
CA PHE A 107 25.13 18.26 10.32
C PHE A 107 24.62 17.89 8.92
N ASP A 108 24.35 16.62 8.70
CA ASP A 108 23.84 16.06 7.45
C ASP A 108 22.75 15.02 7.76
N ILE A 109 21.50 15.36 7.44
CA ILE A 109 20.33 14.51 7.70
C ILE A 109 20.40 13.17 6.95
N THR A 110 21.26 13.05 5.95
CA THR A 110 21.44 11.80 5.21
C THR A 110 22.38 10.82 5.91
N LYS A 111 23.14 11.30 6.92
CA LYS A 111 24.14 10.53 7.67
C LYS A 111 23.75 10.23 9.12
N ILE A 112 22.51 10.52 9.49
CA ILE A 112 22.02 10.21 10.85
C ILE A 112 22.01 8.69 11.08
N ASP A 113 22.19 8.29 12.34
CA ASP A 113 22.14 6.89 12.74
C ASP A 113 20.70 6.36 12.65
N PRO A 114 20.43 5.36 11.78
CA PRO A 114 19.10 4.76 11.66
C PRO A 114 18.75 3.82 12.82
N THR A 115 19.64 3.62 13.80
CA THR A 115 19.46 2.74 14.96
C THR A 115 19.31 3.48 16.28
N ASP A 116 19.12 4.81 16.23
CA ASP A 116 18.99 5.66 17.41
C ASP A 116 17.75 5.29 18.25
N LYS A 117 18.00 4.77 19.45
CA LYS A 117 16.96 4.26 20.34
C LYS A 117 16.01 5.34 20.85
N GLU A 118 16.51 6.56 21.10
CA GLU A 118 15.68 7.67 21.59
C GLU A 118 14.59 8.03 20.58
N VAL A 119 14.92 7.94 19.28
CA VAL A 119 13.96 8.20 18.20
C VAL A 119 12.87 7.12 18.19
N TYR A 120 13.23 5.83 18.31
CA TYR A 120 12.24 4.76 18.36
C TYR A 120 11.39 4.81 19.64
N GLU A 121 11.98 5.12 20.80
CA GLU A 121 11.25 5.32 22.04
C GLU A 121 10.25 6.48 21.95
N MET A 122 10.64 7.59 21.34
CA MET A 122 9.75 8.73 21.08
C MET A 122 8.56 8.31 20.21
N ILE A 123 8.80 7.56 19.12
CA ILE A 123 7.74 7.04 18.24
C ILE A 123 6.85 6.07 19.01
N GLY A 124 7.43 5.13 19.74
CA GLY A 124 6.72 4.13 20.55
C GLY A 124 5.89 4.73 21.70
N ASN A 125 6.24 5.93 22.17
CA ASN A 125 5.44 6.69 23.12
C ASN A 125 4.35 7.55 22.44
N GLY A 126 4.31 7.57 21.11
CA GLY A 126 3.32 8.32 20.33
C GLY A 126 3.54 9.83 20.32
N HIS A 127 4.76 10.31 20.63
CA HIS A 127 5.13 11.72 20.57
C HIS A 127 5.52 12.11 19.13
N THR A 128 4.59 11.91 18.20
CA THR A 128 4.84 11.99 16.75
C THR A 128 4.11 13.16 16.07
N GLU A 129 3.88 14.27 16.78
CA GLU A 129 3.33 15.50 16.20
C GLU A 129 4.29 16.03 15.12
N GLY A 130 3.76 16.23 13.91
CA GLY A 130 4.52 16.67 12.74
C GLY A 130 5.43 15.60 12.12
N VAL A 131 5.53 14.41 12.69
CA VAL A 131 6.31 13.31 12.12
C VAL A 131 5.57 12.73 10.91
N PHE A 132 6.22 12.74 9.77
CA PHE A 132 5.64 12.27 8.51
C PHE A 132 5.01 10.87 8.64
N GLN A 133 3.78 10.71 8.16
CA GLN A 133 2.98 9.48 8.21
C GLN A 133 2.59 8.98 9.62
N LEU A 134 3.18 9.46 10.71
CA LEU A 134 2.98 8.93 12.05
C LEU A 134 2.17 9.85 12.98
N GLU A 135 1.66 10.98 12.49
CA GLU A 135 1.04 12.02 13.31
C GLU A 135 -0.46 11.83 13.62
N SER A 136 -1.18 11.03 12.84
CA SER A 136 -2.62 10.83 13.07
C SER A 136 -2.89 10.12 14.40
N SER A 137 -4.03 10.42 15.04
CA SER A 137 -4.38 9.83 16.34
C SER A 137 -4.38 8.29 16.33
N GLY A 138 -4.90 7.69 15.26
CA GLY A 138 -4.92 6.25 15.11
C GLY A 138 -3.51 5.67 14.90
N MET A 139 -2.68 6.33 14.09
CA MET A 139 -1.29 5.89 13.91
C MET A 139 -0.49 6.02 15.20
N LYS A 140 -0.70 7.06 16.00
CA LYS A 140 -0.08 7.21 17.33
C LYS A 140 -0.46 6.06 18.25
N SER A 141 -1.75 5.68 18.29
CA SER A 141 -2.19 4.53 19.08
C SER A 141 -1.54 3.25 18.61
N PHE A 142 -1.49 3.03 17.30
CA PHE A 142 -0.84 1.87 16.73
C PHE A 142 0.67 1.83 17.02
N MET A 143 1.41 2.94 16.92
CA MET A 143 2.84 2.99 17.26
C MET A 143 3.10 2.68 18.75
N LYS A 144 2.19 3.06 19.65
CA LYS A 144 2.27 2.69 21.08
C LYS A 144 2.12 1.19 21.32
N GLU A 145 1.32 0.51 20.55
CA GLU A 145 1.14 -0.94 20.60
C GLU A 145 2.31 -1.66 19.92
N LEU A 146 2.71 -1.19 18.74
CA LEU A 146 3.79 -1.77 17.95
C LEU A 146 5.16 -1.65 18.63
N LYS A 147 5.42 -0.53 19.33
CA LYS A 147 6.71 -0.22 19.97
C LYS A 147 7.87 -0.47 19.02
N PRO A 148 8.01 0.29 17.94
CA PRO A 148 9.03 0.06 16.92
C PRO A 148 10.42 0.14 17.52
N GLN A 149 11.33 -0.75 17.10
CA GLN A 149 12.70 -0.85 17.58
C GLN A 149 13.73 -0.69 16.45
N ASN A 150 13.26 -0.75 15.21
CA ASN A 150 14.08 -0.69 14.01
C ASN A 150 13.28 -0.15 12.82
N MET A 151 13.97 0.05 11.70
CA MET A 151 13.36 0.59 10.48
C MET A 151 12.30 -0.34 9.89
N GLU A 152 12.50 -1.67 9.97
CA GLU A 152 11.53 -2.64 9.44
C GLU A 152 10.18 -2.53 10.15
N ASP A 153 10.17 -2.25 11.45
CA ASP A 153 8.92 -2.01 12.20
C ASP A 153 8.17 -0.78 11.69
N ILE A 154 8.89 0.29 11.34
CA ILE A 154 8.27 1.50 10.75
C ILE A 154 7.73 1.20 9.36
N ILE A 155 8.50 0.46 8.54
CA ILE A 155 8.08 0.05 7.18
C ILE A 155 6.81 -0.79 7.24
N ALA A 156 6.78 -1.78 8.14
CA ALA A 156 5.59 -2.61 8.35
C ALA A 156 4.42 -1.78 8.89
N GLY A 157 4.67 -0.88 9.84
CA GLY A 157 3.65 0.00 10.39
C GLY A 157 2.96 0.86 9.35
N ILE A 158 3.73 1.50 8.46
CA ILE A 158 3.20 2.29 7.33
C ILE A 158 2.41 1.40 6.37
N SER A 159 2.85 0.16 6.16
CA SER A 159 2.21 -0.77 5.24
C SER A 159 0.90 -1.34 5.78
N LEU A 160 0.81 -1.60 7.08
CA LEU A 160 -0.35 -2.20 7.74
C LEU A 160 -1.45 -1.19 8.08
N TYR A 161 -1.08 0.07 8.42
CA TYR A 161 -2.06 1.06 8.86
C TYR A 161 -2.83 1.68 7.68
N ARG A 162 -3.72 0.88 7.08
CA ARG A 162 -4.59 1.26 5.96
C ARG A 162 -5.89 0.47 6.02
N PRO A 163 -7.01 0.97 5.48
CA PRO A 163 -8.24 0.19 5.38
C PRO A 163 -8.00 -1.16 4.69
N GLY A 164 -8.36 -2.24 5.36
CA GLY A 164 -8.13 -3.62 4.94
C GLY A 164 -6.97 -4.29 5.69
N PRO A 165 -5.70 -3.89 5.50
CA PRO A 165 -4.57 -4.50 6.21
C PRO A 165 -4.58 -4.28 7.73
N MET A 166 -5.29 -3.27 8.22
CA MET A 166 -5.42 -3.00 9.66
C MET A 166 -5.96 -4.20 10.44
N ASP A 167 -6.75 -5.06 9.83
CA ASP A 167 -7.30 -6.26 10.47
C ASP A 167 -6.20 -7.28 10.84
N PHE A 168 -5.02 -7.18 10.23
CA PHE A 168 -3.87 -8.04 10.50
C PHE A 168 -2.91 -7.48 11.55
N ILE A 169 -3.09 -6.24 12.00
CA ILE A 169 -2.23 -5.61 13.02
C ILE A 169 -2.15 -6.46 14.31
N PRO A 170 -3.26 -7.00 14.86
CA PRO A 170 -3.18 -7.82 16.05
C PRO A 170 -2.28 -9.05 15.88
N ARG A 171 -2.37 -9.76 14.73
CA ARG A 171 -1.51 -10.91 14.41
C ARG A 171 -0.04 -10.51 14.31
N TYR A 172 0.23 -9.36 13.66
CA TYR A 172 1.60 -8.85 13.54
C TYR A 172 2.22 -8.51 14.90
N ILE A 173 1.47 -7.82 15.77
CA ILE A 173 1.93 -7.46 17.12
C ILE A 173 2.12 -8.72 17.99
N GLU A 174 1.20 -9.68 17.91
CA GLU A 174 1.32 -10.97 18.62
C GLU A 174 2.59 -11.70 18.19
N GLY A 175 2.82 -11.89 16.90
CA GLY A 175 4.03 -12.53 16.39
C GLY A 175 5.31 -11.78 16.77
N LYS A 176 5.29 -10.44 16.80
CA LYS A 176 6.43 -9.63 17.23
C LYS A 176 6.77 -9.85 18.70
N ASN A 177 5.76 -9.91 19.57
CA ASN A 177 5.95 -10.02 21.03
C ASN A 177 6.14 -11.47 21.50
N HIS A 178 5.64 -12.44 20.75
CA HIS A 178 5.60 -13.86 21.08
C HIS A 178 6.03 -14.69 19.86
N GLN A 179 7.32 -14.62 19.50
CA GLN A 179 7.85 -15.31 18.32
C GLN A 179 7.65 -16.83 18.38
N GLU A 180 7.57 -17.40 19.58
CA GLU A 180 7.24 -18.81 19.82
C GLU A 180 5.82 -19.20 19.40
N SER A 181 4.92 -18.22 19.20
CA SER A 181 3.54 -18.44 18.75
C SER A 181 3.41 -18.47 17.24
N ILE A 182 4.47 -18.09 16.51
CA ILE A 182 4.43 -18.03 15.05
C ILE A 182 4.38 -19.44 14.48
N HIS A 183 3.38 -19.69 13.63
CA HIS A 183 3.26 -20.91 12.87
C HIS A 183 3.54 -20.63 11.39
N TYR A 184 4.42 -21.42 10.80
CA TYR A 184 4.69 -21.41 9.36
C TYR A 184 4.15 -22.68 8.74
N GLU A 185 3.43 -22.57 7.63
CA GLU A 185 2.83 -23.72 6.92
C GLU A 185 3.90 -24.68 6.37
N CYS A 186 5.09 -24.18 6.07
CA CYS A 186 6.27 -24.97 5.70
C CYS A 186 7.57 -24.20 5.99
N GLU A 187 8.69 -24.90 6.04
CA GLU A 187 10.02 -24.33 6.34
C GLU A 187 10.41 -23.19 5.39
N GLN A 188 10.05 -23.31 4.12
CA GLN A 188 10.36 -22.29 3.10
C GLN A 188 9.60 -20.98 3.34
N MET A 189 8.45 -21.01 4.03
CA MET A 189 7.69 -19.81 4.41
C MET A 189 8.38 -19.03 5.52
N GLU A 190 9.08 -19.71 6.43
CA GLU A 190 9.82 -19.07 7.53
C GLU A 190 10.82 -18.05 6.98
N GLU A 191 11.69 -18.44 6.06
CA GLU A 191 12.68 -17.52 5.48
C GLU A 191 12.07 -16.26 4.82
N ILE A 192 10.83 -16.37 4.32
CA ILE A 192 10.14 -15.26 3.66
C ILE A 192 9.43 -14.36 4.67
N LEU A 193 8.83 -14.95 5.71
CA LEU A 193 7.93 -14.28 6.63
C LEU A 193 8.53 -13.98 8.01
N GLU A 194 9.71 -14.51 8.34
CA GLU A 194 10.42 -14.19 9.58
C GLU A 194 10.54 -12.67 9.80
N PRO A 195 10.94 -11.84 8.79
CA PRO A 195 11.06 -10.39 8.97
C PRO A 195 9.74 -9.67 9.25
N THR A 196 8.61 -10.35 9.05
CA THR A 196 7.26 -9.81 9.26
C THR A 196 6.46 -10.66 10.25
N TYR A 197 7.15 -11.41 11.10
CA TYR A 197 6.56 -12.18 12.19
C TYR A 197 5.44 -13.13 11.73
N GLY A 198 5.68 -13.85 10.64
CA GLY A 198 4.72 -14.79 10.07
C GLY A 198 3.55 -14.17 9.31
N CYS A 199 3.58 -12.86 9.04
CA CYS A 199 2.53 -12.18 8.29
C CYS A 199 2.96 -11.87 6.85
N ILE A 200 2.08 -12.08 5.88
CA ILE A 200 2.26 -11.54 4.53
C ILE A 200 1.86 -10.06 4.57
N VAL A 201 2.82 -9.16 4.38
CA VAL A 201 2.63 -7.71 4.40
C VAL A 201 2.90 -7.11 3.02
N TYR A 202 3.90 -7.63 2.33
CA TYR A 202 4.44 -7.04 1.12
C TYR A 202 4.10 -7.83 -0.14
N GLN A 203 3.94 -7.10 -1.25
CA GLN A 203 3.75 -7.70 -2.59
C GLN A 203 4.94 -8.60 -2.97
N GLU A 204 6.12 -8.20 -2.57
CA GLU A 204 7.38 -8.93 -2.79
C GLU A 204 7.35 -10.29 -2.10
N GLN A 205 6.73 -10.41 -0.92
CA GLN A 205 6.59 -11.71 -0.24
C GLN A 205 5.66 -12.66 -1.00
N VAL A 206 4.56 -12.17 -1.55
CA VAL A 206 3.68 -12.97 -2.43
C VAL A 206 4.46 -13.52 -3.64
N MET A 207 5.29 -12.66 -4.26
CA MET A 207 6.13 -13.08 -5.38
C MET A 207 7.18 -14.12 -4.93
N GLN A 208 7.84 -13.91 -3.79
CA GLN A 208 8.83 -14.86 -3.25
C GLN A 208 8.20 -16.22 -2.92
N ILE A 209 6.99 -16.24 -2.35
CA ILE A 209 6.26 -17.46 -2.04
C ILE A 209 6.04 -18.29 -3.32
N VAL A 210 5.45 -17.71 -4.37
CA VAL A 210 5.19 -18.47 -5.60
C VAL A 210 6.48 -18.90 -6.31
N MET A 211 7.56 -18.08 -6.24
CA MET A 211 8.86 -18.44 -6.78
C MET A 211 9.51 -19.59 -6.03
N LYS A 212 9.54 -19.50 -4.69
CA LYS A 212 10.29 -20.43 -3.85
C LYS A 212 9.56 -21.77 -3.69
N LEU A 213 8.24 -21.74 -3.53
CA LEU A 213 7.44 -22.94 -3.29
C LEU A 213 7.07 -23.67 -4.58
N ALA A 214 6.72 -22.94 -5.63
CA ALA A 214 6.20 -23.55 -6.87
C ALA A 214 7.13 -23.39 -8.10
N GLY A 215 8.28 -22.72 -7.95
CA GLY A 215 9.30 -22.60 -9.00
C GLY A 215 8.93 -21.60 -10.10
N TYR A 216 8.13 -20.58 -9.80
CA TYR A 216 7.81 -19.52 -10.76
C TYR A 216 9.03 -18.66 -11.08
N THR A 217 9.10 -18.17 -12.32
CA THR A 217 10.06 -17.10 -12.67
C THR A 217 9.62 -15.76 -12.07
N LEU A 218 10.55 -14.81 -11.93
CA LEU A 218 10.26 -13.46 -11.43
C LEU A 218 9.16 -12.77 -12.26
N GLY A 219 9.25 -12.82 -13.59
CA GLY A 219 8.24 -12.20 -14.47
C GLY A 219 6.86 -12.83 -14.30
N ARG A 220 6.79 -14.16 -14.15
CA ARG A 220 5.52 -14.86 -13.92
C ARG A 220 4.95 -14.57 -12.54
N SER A 221 5.78 -14.49 -11.49
CA SER A 221 5.33 -14.14 -10.15
C SER A 221 4.68 -12.75 -10.08
N ASP A 222 5.19 -11.78 -10.86
CA ASP A 222 4.56 -10.45 -10.95
C ASP A 222 3.17 -10.52 -11.64
N LEU A 223 3.02 -11.34 -12.67
CA LEU A 223 1.70 -11.54 -13.30
C LEU A 223 0.69 -12.15 -12.32
N VAL A 224 1.10 -13.15 -11.52
CA VAL A 224 0.26 -13.75 -10.47
C VAL A 224 -0.14 -12.70 -9.44
N ARG A 225 0.82 -11.95 -8.91
CA ARG A 225 0.57 -10.86 -7.96
C ARG A 225 -0.44 -9.83 -8.50
N ARG A 226 -0.28 -9.41 -9.76
CA ARG A 226 -1.23 -8.47 -10.41
C ARG A 226 -2.61 -9.07 -10.60
N ALA A 227 -2.71 -10.35 -10.94
CA ALA A 227 -3.99 -11.05 -11.08
C ALA A 227 -4.72 -11.14 -9.75
N MET A 228 -4.01 -11.46 -8.66
CA MET A 228 -4.54 -11.47 -7.30
C MET A 228 -5.10 -10.11 -6.89
N SER A 229 -4.33 -9.03 -7.09
CA SER A 229 -4.76 -7.66 -6.76
C SER A 229 -5.99 -7.22 -7.56
N LYS A 230 -6.12 -7.63 -8.83
CA LYS A 230 -7.23 -7.26 -9.72
C LYS A 230 -8.44 -8.21 -9.64
N LYS A 231 -8.40 -9.24 -8.80
CA LYS A 231 -9.47 -10.24 -8.59
C LYS A 231 -9.96 -10.89 -9.89
N LYS A 232 -9.05 -11.24 -10.79
CA LYS A 232 -9.38 -11.91 -12.06
C LYS A 232 -9.67 -13.38 -11.80
N GLY A 233 -10.95 -13.73 -11.54
CA GLY A 233 -11.39 -15.04 -11.08
C GLY A 233 -10.87 -16.21 -11.91
N ASP A 234 -11.07 -16.19 -13.24
CA ASP A 234 -10.64 -17.29 -14.13
C ASP A 234 -9.13 -17.49 -14.13
N VAL A 235 -8.36 -16.37 -14.11
CA VAL A 235 -6.90 -16.43 -14.04
C VAL A 235 -6.46 -17.03 -12.70
N MET A 236 -7.13 -16.67 -11.60
CA MET A 236 -6.80 -17.18 -10.28
C MET A 236 -7.05 -18.68 -10.12
N ILE A 237 -8.10 -19.21 -10.72
CA ILE A 237 -8.36 -20.66 -10.74
C ILE A 237 -7.24 -21.41 -11.47
N LYS A 238 -6.84 -20.92 -12.64
CA LYS A 238 -5.74 -21.50 -13.41
C LYS A 238 -4.41 -21.42 -12.65
N GLU A 239 -4.09 -20.26 -12.07
CA GLU A 239 -2.85 -20.09 -11.34
C GLU A 239 -2.79 -20.90 -10.04
N ARG A 240 -3.92 -21.15 -9.36
CA ARG A 240 -3.99 -22.10 -8.24
C ARG A 240 -3.58 -23.51 -8.67
N GLN A 241 -4.08 -23.98 -9.81
CA GLN A 241 -3.71 -25.29 -10.37
C GLN A 241 -2.21 -25.34 -10.67
N ASN A 242 -1.68 -24.32 -11.35
CA ASN A 242 -0.27 -24.22 -11.66
C ASN A 242 0.60 -24.18 -10.39
N PHE A 243 0.18 -23.43 -9.37
CA PHE A 243 0.90 -23.33 -8.09
C PHE A 243 0.96 -24.65 -7.34
N VAL A 244 -0.18 -25.34 -7.24
CA VAL A 244 -0.26 -26.60 -6.48
C VAL A 244 0.37 -27.75 -7.26
N TYR A 245 -0.07 -27.99 -8.50
CA TYR A 245 0.27 -29.19 -9.27
C TYR A 245 1.37 -28.99 -10.30
N GLY A 246 1.70 -27.74 -10.63
CA GLY A 246 2.64 -27.40 -11.69
C GLY A 246 1.99 -27.29 -13.07
N ASN A 247 2.83 -26.90 -14.04
CA ASN A 247 2.45 -26.80 -15.45
C ASN A 247 3.72 -26.97 -16.32
N GLU A 248 3.88 -28.13 -16.92
CA GLU A 248 5.06 -28.47 -17.73
C GLU A 248 5.20 -27.56 -18.97
N GLU A 249 4.09 -27.20 -19.61
CA GLU A 249 4.09 -26.32 -20.79
C GLU A 249 4.62 -24.91 -20.47
N GLU A 250 4.32 -24.45 -19.25
CA GLU A 250 4.75 -23.12 -18.77
C GLU A 250 6.05 -23.19 -17.93
N GLY A 251 6.62 -24.39 -17.76
CA GLY A 251 7.87 -24.61 -17.02
C GLY A 251 7.72 -24.37 -15.50
N ILE A 252 6.55 -24.61 -14.95
CA ILE A 252 6.25 -24.43 -13.52
C ILE A 252 6.25 -25.80 -12.84
N PRO A 253 7.20 -26.08 -11.91
CA PRO A 253 7.22 -27.34 -11.19
C PRO A 253 5.98 -27.59 -10.34
N GLY A 254 5.49 -26.57 -9.63
CA GLY A 254 4.41 -26.65 -8.64
C GLY A 254 4.90 -27.10 -7.26
N CYS A 255 4.09 -26.82 -6.25
CA CYS A 255 4.40 -27.12 -4.86
C CYS A 255 4.59 -28.61 -4.59
N ILE A 256 3.75 -29.46 -5.16
CA ILE A 256 3.81 -30.94 -4.93
C ILE A 256 5.14 -31.50 -5.41
N ASN A 257 5.61 -31.11 -6.59
CA ASN A 257 6.91 -31.57 -7.11
C ASN A 257 8.10 -31.00 -6.33
N ASN A 258 7.90 -29.91 -5.59
CA ASN A 258 8.88 -29.30 -4.68
C ASN A 258 8.75 -29.85 -3.24
N GLY A 259 7.97 -30.92 -3.01
CA GLY A 259 7.87 -31.63 -1.74
C GLY A 259 6.88 -31.03 -0.75
N ILE A 260 6.00 -30.15 -1.16
CA ILE A 260 4.92 -29.58 -0.34
C ILE A 260 3.63 -30.33 -0.65
N ASP A 261 2.96 -30.87 0.37
CA ASP A 261 1.73 -31.59 0.16
C ASP A 261 0.57 -30.72 -0.34
N GLU A 262 -0.40 -31.36 -1.00
CA GLU A 262 -1.52 -30.67 -1.66
C GLU A 262 -2.34 -29.80 -0.69
N LYS A 263 -2.57 -30.28 0.54
CA LYS A 263 -3.36 -29.57 1.53
C LYS A 263 -2.65 -28.29 1.96
N THR A 264 -1.38 -28.39 2.31
CA THR A 264 -0.52 -27.26 2.70
C THR A 264 -0.40 -26.23 1.54
N ALA A 265 -0.18 -26.70 0.31
CA ALA A 265 -0.12 -25.82 -0.85
C ALA A 265 -1.42 -25.03 -1.07
N ASN A 266 -2.57 -25.68 -0.91
CA ASN A 266 -3.86 -25.01 -1.01
C ASN A 266 -4.10 -24.02 0.13
N GLN A 267 -3.71 -24.33 1.37
CA GLN A 267 -3.79 -23.40 2.51
C GLN A 267 -2.95 -22.14 2.27
N ILE A 268 -1.71 -22.30 1.82
CA ILE A 268 -0.82 -21.18 1.47
C ILE A 268 -1.44 -20.31 0.36
N TRP A 269 -2.02 -20.95 -0.67
CA TRP A 269 -2.70 -20.21 -1.73
C TRP A 269 -3.87 -19.37 -1.22
N ASP A 270 -4.71 -19.93 -0.36
CA ASP A 270 -5.85 -19.22 0.21
C ASP A 270 -5.39 -18.07 1.12
N GLU A 271 -4.35 -18.27 1.92
CA GLU A 271 -3.73 -17.21 2.72
C GLU A 271 -3.19 -16.09 1.83
N MET A 272 -2.44 -16.42 0.78
CA MET A 272 -1.97 -15.41 -0.19
C MET A 272 -3.10 -14.63 -0.82
N LEU A 273 -4.22 -15.27 -1.17
CA LEU A 273 -5.38 -14.60 -1.76
C LEU A 273 -6.01 -13.57 -0.84
N ASP A 274 -6.07 -13.85 0.46
CA ASP A 274 -6.63 -12.93 1.43
C ASP A 274 -5.74 -11.71 1.63
N PHE A 275 -4.43 -11.90 1.67
CA PHE A 275 -3.45 -10.82 1.84
C PHE A 275 -3.12 -10.07 0.56
N ALA A 276 -3.07 -10.72 -0.59
CA ALA A 276 -2.67 -10.10 -1.86
C ALA A 276 -3.58 -8.93 -2.30
N LYS A 277 -4.82 -8.90 -1.81
CA LYS A 277 -5.74 -7.77 -2.02
C LYS A 277 -5.24 -6.48 -1.37
N TYR A 278 -4.42 -6.60 -0.35
CA TYR A 278 -3.97 -5.53 0.54
C TYR A 278 -2.45 -5.40 0.63
N ALA A 279 -1.71 -6.35 0.05
CA ALA A 279 -0.24 -6.36 0.06
C ALA A 279 0.34 -5.04 -0.49
N PHE A 280 1.32 -4.49 0.24
CA PHE A 280 1.91 -3.19 -0.08
C PHE A 280 3.25 -3.35 -0.78
N ASN A 281 3.60 -2.39 -1.63
CA ASN A 281 4.94 -2.35 -2.20
C ASN A 281 5.95 -1.96 -1.12
N LYS A 282 6.88 -2.85 -0.79
CA LYS A 282 7.89 -2.64 0.27
C LYS A 282 8.79 -1.45 -0.05
N SER A 283 9.19 -1.28 -1.31
CA SER A 283 10.07 -0.18 -1.73
C SER A 283 9.45 1.19 -1.47
N HIS A 284 8.14 1.33 -1.72
CA HIS A 284 7.43 2.56 -1.41
C HIS A 284 7.36 2.79 0.12
N ALA A 285 7.00 1.78 0.90
CA ALA A 285 6.96 1.87 2.34
C ALA A 285 8.32 2.21 2.94
N ALA A 286 9.41 1.61 2.43
CA ALA A 286 10.76 1.88 2.86
C ALA A 286 11.18 3.34 2.59
N ALA A 287 10.89 3.86 1.40
CA ALA A 287 11.16 5.27 1.08
C ALA A 287 10.42 6.22 2.03
N TYR A 288 9.15 5.94 2.33
CA TYR A 288 8.34 6.71 3.26
C TYR A 288 8.83 6.57 4.72
N ALA A 289 9.27 5.39 5.12
CA ALA A 289 9.84 5.14 6.45
C ALA A 289 11.13 5.95 6.68
N VAL A 290 11.99 6.09 5.65
CA VAL A 290 13.18 6.95 5.73
C VAL A 290 12.79 8.42 5.97
N VAL A 291 11.77 8.91 5.28
CA VAL A 291 11.27 10.29 5.49
C VAL A 291 10.65 10.43 6.88
N ALA A 292 9.86 9.44 7.32
CA ALA A 292 9.28 9.41 8.66
C ALA A 292 10.36 9.42 9.73
N TYR A 293 11.39 8.58 9.59
CA TYR A 293 12.50 8.50 10.53
C TYR A 293 13.30 9.83 10.59
N ARG A 294 13.59 10.46 9.45
CA ARG A 294 14.28 11.77 9.41
C ARG A 294 13.49 12.85 10.12
N THR A 295 12.17 12.89 9.92
CA THR A 295 11.31 13.85 10.63
C THR A 295 11.23 13.53 12.12
N ALA A 296 11.19 12.24 12.49
CA ALA A 296 11.23 11.81 13.89
C ALA A 296 12.57 12.17 14.57
N TYR A 297 13.69 11.96 13.89
CA TYR A 297 15.02 12.34 14.36
C TYR A 297 15.13 13.86 14.63
N LEU A 298 14.68 14.67 13.67
CA LEU A 298 14.64 16.13 13.84
C LEU A 298 13.72 16.54 14.99
N ARG A 299 12.56 15.89 15.11
CA ARG A 299 11.62 16.13 16.22
C ARG A 299 12.21 15.75 17.58
N CYS A 300 13.00 14.68 17.65
CA CYS A 300 13.65 14.20 18.87
C CYS A 300 14.80 15.11 19.31
N HIS A 301 15.77 15.34 18.43
CA HIS A 301 17.03 15.99 18.77
C HIS A 301 17.08 17.50 18.50
N TYR A 302 16.23 17.99 17.59
CA TYR A 302 16.20 19.40 17.17
C TYR A 302 14.75 19.92 17.12
N PRO A 303 13.98 19.79 18.21
CA PRO A 303 12.54 20.10 18.21
C PRO A 303 12.22 21.55 17.86
N VAL A 304 13.07 22.49 18.24
CA VAL A 304 12.86 23.93 17.98
C VAL A 304 13.00 24.22 16.50
N GLU A 305 14.07 23.76 15.87
CA GLU A 305 14.35 23.94 14.44
C GLU A 305 13.32 23.23 13.59
N PHE A 306 12.93 22.01 13.98
CA PHE A 306 11.92 21.24 13.29
C PHE A 306 10.53 21.88 13.34
N MET A 307 10.10 22.34 14.53
CA MET A 307 8.81 23.01 14.67
C MET A 307 8.78 24.35 13.96
N ALA A 308 9.90 25.11 13.98
CA ALA A 308 10.01 26.34 13.20
C ALA A 308 9.84 26.10 11.70
N ALA A 309 10.48 25.05 11.17
CA ALA A 309 10.34 24.67 9.76
C ALA A 309 8.94 24.18 9.38
N LEU A 310 8.20 23.57 10.32
CA LEU A 310 6.81 23.15 10.09
C LEU A 310 5.82 24.32 10.05
N LEU A 311 6.11 25.41 10.77
CA LEU A 311 5.26 26.58 10.89
C LEU A 311 5.50 27.64 9.79
N THR A 312 6.59 27.49 9.03
CA THR A 312 6.96 28.38 7.91
C THR A 312 6.44 27.84 6.59
#